data_476ef85deeb15ea64231cc7d5f4d460c
#
_entry.id   476ef85deeb15ea64231cc7d5f4d460c
#
_cell.length_a   1.000
_cell.length_b   1.000
_cell.length_c   1.000
_cell.angle_alpha   90.00
_cell.angle_beta   90.00
_cell.angle_gamma   90.00
#
_symmetry.space_group_name_H-M   'P 1'
#
loop_
_entity.id
_entity.type
_entity.pdbx_description
1 polymer ?
#
loop_
_entity_poly.entity_id
_entity_poly.type
_entity_poly.pdbx_seq_one_letter_code
_entity_poly.pdbx_strand_id
1 'polypeptide(L)'
;MRSPAASGAVFPTAILMALLFTGCGPQAGPTTTSSPSPTVTSPTATVTTSAMPAATGSPSATAPASAAWTSYTTADGQLTFDYPAAWSVEDPAGELPEGGGAFAEVTNQAGKPLATLRTNMAVGSTCMDRYPYSVLDSEELPQLMQGEGSPRFVYETRGNRATPGPADTPAAAYGITSVPAPTGDSASCIFHFFNWPPTAAMFGAFFNPENNVTPGAESLPLLEQAEKYRDTAEYQDIRRMITSLRPA
;
A
#
# COMPACT_ATOMS: atom_id res chain seq x y z
N MET A 1 10.97 45.94 40.84
CA MET A 1 9.97 45.72 41.91
C MET A 1 9.31 44.36 41.64
N ARG A 2 9.61 43.44 42.56
CA ARG A 2 8.81 42.32 43.06
C ARG A 2 8.05 41.41 42.09
N SER A 3 8.58 40.19 42.00
CA SER A 3 7.83 38.92 41.73
C SER A 3 6.70 38.72 42.75
N PRO A 4 5.72 37.84 42.44
CA PRO A 4 5.70 36.65 43.23
C PRO A 4 5.61 35.32 42.48
N ALA A 5 6.22 34.31 43.06
CA ALA A 5 6.11 32.90 42.77
C ALA A 5 4.77 32.34 43.26
N ALA A 6 4.26 31.32 42.61
CA ALA A 6 3.25 30.43 43.14
C ALA A 6 3.59 28.98 42.78
N SER A 7 3.79 28.24 43.85
CA SER A 7 4.07 26.81 43.92
C SER A 7 2.79 25.95 43.80
N GLY A 8 2.99 24.65 43.52
CA GLY A 8 2.10 23.54 43.90
C GLY A 8 1.39 22.93 42.70
N ALA A 9 1.33 21.63 42.47
CA ALA A 9 1.28 20.48 43.31
C ALA A 9 1.59 19.21 42.49
N VAL A 10 2.34 18.34 43.09
CA VAL A 10 2.62 16.97 42.65
C VAL A 10 1.47 16.06 43.06
N PHE A 11 0.96 15.23 42.13
CA PHE A 11 0.19 14.05 42.49
C PHE A 11 0.73 12.84 41.72
N PRO A 12 1.19 11.81 42.41
CA PRO A 12 1.46 10.51 41.85
C PRO A 12 0.22 9.62 41.98
N THR A 13 -0.27 9.08 40.92
CA THR A 13 -1.25 7.97 41.02
C THR A 13 -0.65 6.78 40.27
N ALA A 14 -0.09 5.88 41.03
CA ALA A 14 0.25 4.53 40.58
C ALA A 14 -1.00 3.67 40.62
N ILE A 15 -1.35 3.08 39.48
CA ILE A 15 -2.32 1.99 39.41
C ILE A 15 -1.59 0.77 38.87
N LEU A 16 -1.34 -0.16 39.78
CA LEU A 16 -0.84 -1.51 39.55
C LEU A 16 -2.06 -2.40 39.25
N MET A 17 -2.16 -2.96 38.05
CA MET A 17 -3.08 -4.08 37.78
C MET A 17 -2.28 -5.26 37.24
N ALA A 18 -2.06 -6.21 38.10
CA ALA A 18 -1.58 -7.55 37.78
C ALA A 18 -2.79 -8.43 37.43
N LEU A 19 -2.79 -9.02 36.26
CA LEU A 19 -3.69 -10.12 35.91
C LEU A 19 -2.86 -11.33 35.52
N LEU A 20 -2.85 -12.29 36.43
CA LEU A 20 -2.33 -13.65 36.26
C LEU A 20 -3.36 -14.47 35.48
N PHE A 21 -3.00 -15.03 34.34
CA PHE A 21 -3.69 -16.20 33.78
C PHE A 21 -2.70 -17.32 33.61
N THR A 22 -2.82 -18.26 34.51
CA THR A 22 -2.28 -19.61 34.41
C THR A 22 -3.27 -20.48 33.64
N GLY A 23 -2.78 -21.17 32.62
CA GLY A 23 -3.54 -22.19 31.87
C GLY A 23 -2.58 -23.20 31.24
N CYS A 24 -2.20 -24.20 32.02
CA CYS A 24 -1.54 -25.42 31.56
C CYS A 24 -2.55 -26.36 30.91
N GLY A 25 -2.15 -27.00 29.81
CA GLY A 25 -2.79 -28.20 29.31
C GLY A 25 -1.96 -28.86 28.21
N PRO A 26 -1.26 -29.95 28.51
CA PRO A 26 -0.61 -30.76 27.47
C PRO A 26 -1.53 -31.89 27.01
N GLN A 27 -1.62 -32.11 25.69
CA GLN A 27 -2.12 -33.40 25.20
C GLN A 27 -1.32 -33.87 23.99
N ALA A 28 -0.58 -34.92 24.27
CA ALA A 28 0.14 -35.73 23.29
C ALA A 28 -0.79 -36.78 22.66
N GLY A 29 -0.48 -37.19 21.44
CA GLY A 29 -0.93 -38.45 20.91
C GLY A 29 -0.71 -38.57 19.39
N PRO A 30 0.24 -39.41 18.92
CA PRO A 30 0.38 -39.69 17.51
C PRO A 30 -0.46 -40.90 17.14
N THR A 31 -1.21 -40.85 16.07
CA THR A 31 -1.77 -42.03 15.40
C THR A 31 -1.33 -42.07 13.96
N THR A 32 -0.44 -42.99 13.71
CA THR A 32 -0.08 -43.49 12.39
C THR A 32 -1.25 -44.25 11.81
N THR A 33 -1.65 -43.92 10.58
CA THR A 33 -2.50 -44.82 9.79
C THR A 33 -1.96 -44.91 8.37
N SER A 34 -1.71 -46.11 7.99
CA SER A 34 -1.09 -46.62 6.79
C SER A 34 -1.92 -46.36 5.53
N SER A 35 -1.21 -46.04 4.45
CA SER A 35 -1.66 -46.00 3.06
C SER A 35 -2.11 -47.40 2.54
N PRO A 36 -3.09 -47.46 1.65
CA PRO A 36 -3.05 -48.45 0.58
C PRO A 36 -2.92 -47.78 -0.80
N SER A 37 -1.96 -48.29 -1.54
CA SER A 37 -1.68 -48.06 -2.95
C SER A 37 -2.83 -48.57 -3.84
N PRO A 38 -3.34 -47.80 -4.81
CA PRO A 38 -4.20 -48.41 -5.84
C PRO A 38 -3.38 -48.83 -7.06
N THR A 39 -3.62 -50.07 -7.42
CA THR A 39 -3.17 -50.81 -8.57
C THR A 39 -3.59 -50.15 -9.88
N VAL A 40 -2.64 -50.01 -10.77
CA VAL A 40 -2.82 -49.55 -12.16
C VAL A 40 -3.44 -50.72 -12.96
N THR A 41 -4.62 -50.47 -13.55
CA THR A 41 -5.17 -51.34 -14.59
C THR A 41 -5.32 -50.52 -15.88
N SER A 42 -4.56 -50.92 -16.88
CA SER A 42 -4.56 -50.35 -18.22
C SER A 42 -5.73 -50.96 -19.02
N PRO A 43 -6.57 -50.18 -19.69
CA PRO A 43 -7.42 -50.73 -20.76
C PRO A 43 -6.85 -50.41 -22.13
N THR A 44 -6.85 -51.40 -22.95
CA THR A 44 -6.52 -51.50 -24.36
C THR A 44 -7.34 -50.56 -25.22
N ALA A 45 -6.65 -49.84 -26.09
CA ALA A 45 -7.27 -48.92 -27.07
C ALA A 45 -7.96 -49.71 -28.19
N THR A 46 -9.22 -49.40 -28.40
CA THR A 46 -9.93 -49.76 -29.63
C THR A 46 -10.00 -48.51 -30.53
N VAL A 47 -9.35 -48.60 -31.67
CA VAL A 47 -9.39 -47.54 -32.71
C VAL A 47 -10.72 -47.66 -33.44
N THR A 48 -11.58 -46.64 -33.30
CA THR A 48 -12.74 -46.48 -34.19
C THR A 48 -12.55 -45.20 -34.97
N THR A 49 -12.35 -45.34 -36.28
CA THR A 49 -12.31 -44.26 -37.25
C THR A 49 -13.72 -43.72 -37.41
N SER A 50 -13.94 -42.46 -37.06
CA SER A 50 -15.20 -41.79 -37.36
C SER A 50 -14.94 -40.39 -37.94
N ALA A 51 -15.74 -40.11 -38.94
CA ALA A 51 -15.71 -38.98 -39.88
C ALA A 51 -15.59 -37.60 -39.21
N MET A 52 -14.86 -36.72 -39.90
CA MET A 52 -14.71 -35.27 -39.63
C MET A 52 -16.07 -34.57 -39.78
N PRO A 53 -16.55 -33.86 -38.74
CA PRO A 53 -17.50 -32.80 -38.92
C PRO A 53 -16.80 -31.45 -39.16
N ALA A 54 -17.39 -30.64 -40.03
CA ALA A 54 -16.92 -29.35 -40.47
C ALA A 54 -16.55 -28.40 -39.31
N ALA A 55 -15.53 -27.61 -39.54
CA ALA A 55 -15.07 -26.54 -38.65
C ALA A 55 -16.21 -25.55 -38.34
N THR A 56 -16.77 -25.65 -37.16
CA THR A 56 -17.59 -24.60 -36.59
C THR A 56 -16.64 -23.53 -36.04
N GLY A 57 -16.82 -22.29 -36.46
CA GLY A 57 -15.96 -21.17 -36.17
C GLY A 57 -15.63 -21.06 -34.67
N SER A 58 -14.36 -20.95 -34.38
CA SER A 58 -13.84 -20.63 -33.05
C SER A 58 -14.46 -19.31 -32.58
N PRO A 59 -15.06 -19.22 -31.40
CA PRO A 59 -15.47 -17.94 -30.88
C PRO A 59 -14.22 -17.08 -30.78
N SER A 60 -14.20 -15.96 -31.46
CA SER A 60 -13.17 -14.93 -31.33
C SER A 60 -13.17 -14.54 -29.87
N ALA A 61 -12.09 -14.82 -29.14
CA ALA A 61 -11.92 -14.34 -27.78
C ALA A 61 -11.98 -12.82 -27.83
N THR A 62 -13.09 -12.26 -27.36
CA THR A 62 -13.22 -10.82 -27.17
C THR A 62 -12.10 -10.43 -26.17
N ALA A 63 -11.14 -9.64 -26.65
CA ALA A 63 -10.14 -9.05 -25.77
C ALA A 63 -10.86 -8.35 -24.60
N PRO A 64 -10.38 -8.50 -23.36
CA PRO A 64 -11.00 -7.81 -22.24
C PRO A 64 -11.06 -6.32 -22.55
N ALA A 65 -12.24 -5.73 -22.48
CA ALA A 65 -12.42 -4.30 -22.66
C ALA A 65 -11.48 -3.60 -21.66
N SER A 66 -10.61 -2.74 -22.17
CA SER A 66 -9.75 -1.91 -21.31
C SER A 66 -10.66 -1.18 -20.32
N ALA A 67 -10.39 -1.31 -19.02
CA ALA A 67 -11.18 -0.63 -18.00
C ALA A 67 -11.26 0.87 -18.33
N ALA A 68 -12.47 1.43 -18.25
CA ALA A 68 -12.66 2.85 -18.50
C ALA A 68 -11.94 3.66 -17.42
N TRP A 69 -11.30 4.76 -17.82
CA TRP A 69 -10.64 5.71 -16.93
C TRP A 69 -11.37 7.05 -16.97
N THR A 70 -11.35 7.77 -15.88
CA THR A 70 -11.90 9.12 -15.75
C THR A 70 -10.90 10.00 -14.99
N SER A 71 -11.13 11.32 -15.01
CA SER A 71 -10.23 12.28 -14.35
C SER A 71 -10.93 12.94 -13.18
N TYR A 72 -10.17 13.21 -12.12
CA TYR A 72 -10.56 14.02 -10.99
C TYR A 72 -9.67 15.27 -10.93
N THR A 73 -10.28 16.42 -10.72
CA THR A 73 -9.57 17.69 -10.44
C THR A 73 -9.85 18.10 -9.00
N THR A 74 -8.81 18.45 -8.27
CA THR A 74 -8.92 18.90 -6.87
C THR A 74 -9.84 20.10 -6.74
N ALA A 75 -10.49 20.25 -5.58
CA ALA A 75 -11.46 21.33 -5.35
C ALA A 75 -10.87 22.74 -5.51
N ASP A 76 -9.56 22.90 -5.27
CA ASP A 76 -8.81 24.14 -5.51
C ASP A 76 -8.40 24.35 -6.97
N GLY A 77 -8.69 23.40 -7.86
CA GLY A 77 -8.40 23.46 -9.28
C GLY A 77 -6.92 23.40 -9.65
N GLN A 78 -6.04 22.96 -8.75
CA GLN A 78 -4.59 23.00 -8.99
C GLN A 78 -4.02 21.72 -9.55
N LEU A 79 -4.60 20.56 -9.20
CA LEU A 79 -4.10 19.25 -9.56
C LEU A 79 -5.19 18.40 -10.20
N THR A 80 -4.79 17.56 -11.16
CA THR A 80 -5.66 16.59 -11.82
C THR A 80 -4.95 15.25 -11.88
N PHE A 81 -5.69 14.16 -11.68
CA PHE A 81 -5.21 12.80 -11.93
C PHE A 81 -6.30 11.93 -12.56
N ASP A 82 -5.88 10.85 -13.21
CA ASP A 82 -6.78 9.89 -13.84
C ASP A 82 -6.92 8.65 -12.94
N TYR A 83 -8.09 8.03 -12.93
CA TYR A 83 -8.35 6.85 -12.11
C TYR A 83 -9.37 5.91 -12.80
N PRO A 84 -9.41 4.60 -12.45
CA PRO A 84 -10.42 3.67 -12.99
C PRO A 84 -11.83 4.15 -12.67
N ALA A 85 -12.72 4.20 -13.66
CA ALA A 85 -14.10 4.65 -13.48
C ALA A 85 -14.94 3.79 -12.51
N ALA A 86 -14.45 2.60 -12.15
CA ALA A 86 -15.05 1.74 -11.14
C ALA A 86 -14.65 2.10 -9.70
N TRP A 87 -13.69 2.99 -9.52
CA TRP A 87 -13.25 3.48 -8.21
C TRP A 87 -14.01 4.74 -7.84
N SER A 88 -13.92 5.15 -6.58
CA SER A 88 -14.50 6.40 -6.08
C SER A 88 -13.43 7.35 -5.60
N VAL A 89 -13.67 8.63 -5.82
CA VAL A 89 -12.85 9.72 -5.27
C VAL A 89 -13.80 10.61 -4.48
N GLU A 90 -13.52 10.79 -3.20
CA GLU A 90 -14.28 11.64 -2.29
C GLU A 90 -13.40 12.79 -1.82
N ASP A 91 -13.97 13.99 -1.81
CA ASP A 91 -13.40 15.16 -1.13
C ASP A 91 -14.19 15.32 0.17
N PRO A 92 -13.67 14.88 1.32
CA PRO A 92 -14.32 15.03 2.61
C PRO A 92 -14.27 16.51 3.05
N ALA A 93 -14.99 17.36 2.31
CA ALA A 93 -15.12 18.79 2.61
C ALA A 93 -15.60 18.99 4.04
N GLY A 94 -14.75 19.50 4.89
CA GLY A 94 -15.00 19.72 6.32
C GLY A 94 -13.96 19.08 7.23
N GLU A 95 -13.13 18.17 6.73
CA GLU A 95 -12.01 17.60 7.47
C GLU A 95 -10.67 18.26 7.17
N LEU A 96 -10.64 19.28 6.31
CA LEU A 96 -9.41 20.01 6.04
C LEU A 96 -8.98 20.76 7.29
N PRO A 97 -7.71 20.57 7.71
CA PRO A 97 -7.15 21.30 8.82
C PRO A 97 -7.17 22.79 8.54
N GLU A 98 -7.13 23.57 9.60
CA GLU A 98 -6.92 25.03 9.52
C GLU A 98 -5.77 25.35 8.55
N GLY A 99 -6.04 26.12 7.50
CA GLY A 99 -5.04 26.46 6.49
C GLY A 99 -5.45 26.19 5.04
N GLY A 100 -6.53 25.46 4.84
CA GLY A 100 -7.01 25.14 3.49
C GLY A 100 -6.19 24.06 2.79
N GLY A 101 -6.33 23.97 1.47
CA GLY A 101 -5.74 22.94 0.63
C GLY A 101 -6.83 22.03 0.04
N ALA A 102 -6.43 21.06 -0.76
CA ALA A 102 -7.32 20.04 -1.29
C ALA A 102 -7.11 18.72 -0.55
N PHE A 103 -8.18 17.94 -0.44
CA PHE A 103 -8.15 16.59 0.07
C PHE A 103 -8.96 15.70 -0.86
N ALA A 104 -8.38 14.56 -1.27
CA ALA A 104 -9.11 13.54 -2.01
C ALA A 104 -8.73 12.16 -1.47
N GLU A 105 -9.74 11.38 -1.13
CA GLU A 105 -9.58 9.97 -0.76
C GLU A 105 -10.04 9.08 -1.91
N VAL A 106 -9.19 8.14 -2.30
CA VAL A 106 -9.47 7.19 -3.38
C VAL A 106 -9.73 5.82 -2.79
N THR A 107 -10.89 5.25 -3.16
CA THR A 107 -11.27 3.89 -2.77
C THR A 107 -11.52 3.04 -4.01
N ASN A 108 -11.24 1.73 -3.90
CA ASN A 108 -11.57 0.79 -4.98
C ASN A 108 -13.08 0.47 -4.99
N GLN A 109 -13.51 -0.33 -5.97
CA GLN A 109 -14.90 -0.74 -6.13
C GLN A 109 -15.49 -1.44 -4.89
N ALA A 110 -14.65 -2.04 -4.04
CA ALA A 110 -15.05 -2.66 -2.79
C ALA A 110 -15.09 -1.68 -1.60
N GLY A 111 -14.84 -0.37 -1.83
CA GLY A 111 -14.79 0.65 -0.79
C GLY A 111 -13.52 0.59 0.07
N LYS A 112 -12.47 -0.09 -0.39
CA LYS A 112 -11.18 -0.15 0.32
C LYS A 112 -10.35 1.08 0.01
N PRO A 113 -9.82 1.80 1.02
CA PRO A 113 -8.97 2.97 0.81
C PRO A 113 -7.65 2.54 0.15
N LEU A 114 -7.30 3.23 -0.94
CA LEU A 114 -6.11 2.94 -1.74
C LEU A 114 -5.08 4.07 -1.69
N ALA A 115 -5.50 5.33 -1.71
CA ALA A 115 -4.60 6.46 -1.70
C ALA A 115 -5.29 7.71 -1.18
N THR A 116 -4.49 8.63 -0.66
CA THR A 116 -4.94 9.96 -0.26
C THR A 116 -4.08 11.01 -0.94
N LEU A 117 -4.72 12.02 -1.56
CA LEU A 117 -4.08 13.25 -2.03
C LEU A 117 -4.39 14.36 -1.02
N ARG A 118 -3.36 15.04 -0.54
CA ARG A 118 -3.50 16.25 0.29
C ARG A 118 -2.52 17.31 -0.19
N THR A 119 -2.96 18.56 -0.21
CA THR A 119 -2.13 19.72 -0.49
C THR A 119 -2.03 20.64 0.72
N ASN A 120 -1.20 21.67 0.65
CA ASN A 120 -0.96 22.65 1.71
C ASN A 120 -0.57 22.02 3.05
N MET A 121 0.29 21.00 2.99
CA MET A 121 0.73 20.25 4.17
C MET A 121 1.96 20.91 4.80
N ALA A 122 1.97 20.98 6.14
CA ALA A 122 3.20 21.15 6.89
C ALA A 122 3.98 19.83 6.89
N VAL A 123 5.23 19.86 6.49
CA VAL A 123 6.09 18.67 6.46
C VAL A 123 7.19 18.80 7.50
N GLY A 124 7.48 17.71 8.17
CA GLY A 124 8.56 17.58 9.13
C GLY A 124 8.67 16.14 9.61
N SER A 125 9.87 15.73 9.99
CA SER A 125 10.11 14.40 10.51
C SER A 125 11.09 14.44 11.67
N THR A 126 10.82 13.66 12.69
CA THR A 126 11.73 13.40 13.82
C THR A 126 12.34 11.99 13.76
N CYS A 127 12.24 11.32 12.62
CA CYS A 127 12.81 9.99 12.45
C CYS A 127 14.33 10.05 12.48
N MET A 128 14.91 9.48 13.53
CA MET A 128 16.37 9.38 13.73
C MET A 128 16.89 7.99 13.37
N ASP A 129 16.08 6.97 13.53
CA ASP A 129 16.45 5.58 13.28
C ASP A 129 16.57 5.30 11.79
N ARG A 130 17.43 4.35 11.45
CA ARG A 130 17.63 3.89 10.07
C ARG A 130 17.32 2.41 9.97
N TYR A 131 16.63 2.04 8.92
CA TYR A 131 16.14 0.69 8.67
C TYR A 131 16.62 0.19 7.32
N PRO A 132 16.86 -1.12 7.16
CA PRO A 132 17.00 -1.71 5.84
C PRO A 132 15.84 -1.30 4.94
N TYR A 133 16.13 -0.98 3.68
CA TYR A 133 15.10 -0.58 2.73
C TYR A 133 15.30 -1.25 1.37
N SER A 134 14.21 -1.32 0.62
CA SER A 134 14.23 -1.70 -0.78
C SER A 134 13.26 -0.83 -1.56
N VAL A 135 13.67 -0.44 -2.77
CA VAL A 135 12.78 0.18 -3.75
C VAL A 135 12.21 -0.94 -4.61
N LEU A 136 10.89 -1.08 -4.61
CA LEU A 136 10.17 -2.07 -5.39
C LEU A 136 9.81 -1.55 -6.78
N ASP A 137 9.50 -0.24 -6.88
CA ASP A 137 9.17 0.45 -8.12
C ASP A 137 9.48 1.95 -8.00
N SER A 138 9.81 2.61 -9.11
CA SER A 138 10.04 4.06 -9.13
C SER A 138 9.89 4.63 -10.55
N GLU A 139 9.32 5.86 -10.65
CA GLU A 139 9.17 6.60 -11.89
C GLU A 139 9.31 8.11 -11.63
N GLU A 140 10.13 8.80 -12.43
CA GLU A 140 10.27 10.26 -12.35
C GLU A 140 9.01 10.96 -12.84
N LEU A 141 8.63 12.05 -12.16
CA LEU A 141 7.42 12.84 -12.45
C LEU A 141 7.78 14.31 -12.74
N PRO A 142 8.47 14.59 -13.85
CA PRO A 142 8.95 15.93 -14.15
C PRO A 142 7.82 16.97 -14.31
N GLN A 143 6.59 16.54 -14.63
CA GLN A 143 5.42 17.40 -14.71
C GLN A 143 5.02 18.03 -13.37
N LEU A 144 5.50 17.49 -12.24
CA LEU A 144 5.24 18.01 -10.89
C LEU A 144 6.39 18.84 -10.33
N MET A 145 7.41 19.12 -11.13
CA MET A 145 8.60 19.85 -10.65
C MET A 145 8.24 21.28 -10.26
N GLN A 146 8.51 21.64 -9.01
CA GLN A 146 8.32 22.97 -8.43
C GLN A 146 9.63 23.38 -7.73
N GLY A 147 10.46 24.16 -8.41
CA GLY A 147 11.75 24.57 -7.85
C GLY A 147 12.78 23.45 -7.77
N GLU A 148 13.42 23.30 -6.61
CA GLU A 148 14.45 22.28 -6.39
C GLU A 148 13.85 20.93 -6.03
N GLY A 149 14.48 19.84 -6.48
CA GLY A 149 14.11 18.46 -6.26
C GLY A 149 13.26 17.90 -7.40
N SER A 150 13.50 16.63 -7.72
CA SER A 150 12.76 15.89 -8.77
C SER A 150 11.71 15.03 -8.12
N PRO A 151 10.42 15.37 -8.23
CA PRO A 151 9.35 14.50 -7.77
C PRO A 151 9.39 13.16 -8.51
N ARG A 152 9.21 12.07 -7.78
CA ARG A 152 9.11 10.74 -8.35
C ARG A 152 8.05 9.93 -7.61
N PHE A 153 7.38 9.06 -8.30
CA PHE A 153 6.66 7.95 -7.70
C PHE A 153 7.68 6.96 -7.12
N VAL A 154 7.37 6.40 -5.97
CA VAL A 154 8.16 5.32 -5.39
C VAL A 154 7.25 4.35 -4.66
N TYR A 155 7.51 3.05 -4.81
CA TYR A 155 7.01 1.99 -3.94
C TYR A 155 8.20 1.38 -3.23
N GLU A 156 8.22 1.47 -1.92
CA GLU A 156 9.39 1.10 -1.14
C GLU A 156 9.02 0.44 0.19
N THR A 157 9.99 -0.27 0.74
CA THR A 157 9.86 -0.97 2.02
C THR A 157 10.88 -0.48 3.03
N ARG A 158 10.55 -0.64 4.31
CA ARG A 158 11.44 -0.47 5.46
C ARG A 158 11.32 -1.69 6.37
N GLY A 159 12.43 -2.04 7.02
CA GLY A 159 12.45 -3.12 8.00
C GLY A 159 13.25 -4.33 7.57
N ASN A 160 13.56 -5.15 8.55
CA ASN A 160 14.33 -6.37 8.37
C ASN A 160 13.40 -7.56 8.15
N ARG A 161 13.55 -8.27 7.03
CA ARG A 161 12.79 -9.49 6.74
C ARG A 161 13.20 -10.68 7.60
N ALA A 162 14.50 -10.76 7.94
CA ALA A 162 15.04 -11.91 8.63
C ALA A 162 14.69 -11.91 10.13
N THR A 163 14.67 -10.74 10.76
CA THR A 163 14.44 -10.59 12.20
C THR A 163 13.62 -9.34 12.51
N PRO A 164 12.33 -9.30 12.12
CA PRO A 164 11.49 -8.18 12.48
C PRO A 164 11.31 -8.10 13.99
N GLY A 165 11.44 -6.90 14.55
CA GLY A 165 11.27 -6.64 15.98
C GLY A 165 10.48 -5.35 16.21
N PRO A 166 10.12 -5.03 17.46
CA PRO A 166 9.36 -3.82 17.77
C PRO A 166 10.04 -2.52 17.33
N ALA A 167 11.39 -2.49 17.36
CA ALA A 167 12.17 -1.35 16.90
C ALA A 167 12.41 -1.35 15.39
N ASP A 168 12.08 -2.44 14.70
CA ASP A 168 12.27 -2.64 13.27
C ASP A 168 10.96 -3.13 12.64
N THR A 169 9.88 -2.44 12.95
CA THR A 169 8.54 -2.76 12.43
C THR A 169 8.55 -2.62 10.90
N PRO A 170 8.29 -3.70 10.17
CA PRO A 170 8.27 -3.66 8.72
C PRO A 170 7.14 -2.75 8.23
N ALA A 171 7.45 -1.96 7.22
CA ALA A 171 6.49 -1.09 6.55
C ALA A 171 6.75 -1.07 5.04
N ALA A 172 5.70 -0.88 4.28
CA ALA A 172 5.77 -0.58 2.85
C ALA A 172 4.83 0.58 2.53
N ALA A 173 5.17 1.38 1.55
CA ALA A 173 4.31 2.46 1.08
C ALA A 173 4.61 2.82 -0.36
N TYR A 174 3.60 3.31 -1.06
CA TYR A 174 3.69 3.87 -2.40
C TYR A 174 3.18 5.31 -2.41
N GLY A 175 3.82 6.15 -3.21
CA GLY A 175 3.42 7.56 -3.31
C GLY A 175 4.47 8.41 -4.00
N ILE A 176 4.23 9.72 -4.00
CA ILE A 176 5.13 10.71 -4.61
C ILE A 176 6.05 11.30 -3.55
N THR A 177 7.32 11.39 -3.87
CA THR A 177 8.33 12.03 -3.01
C THR A 177 9.29 12.91 -3.80
N SER A 178 9.67 14.06 -3.23
CA SER A 178 10.81 14.87 -3.67
C SER A 178 12.05 14.64 -2.78
N VAL A 179 11.95 13.77 -1.77
CA VAL A 179 13.09 13.41 -0.93
C VAL A 179 14.11 12.65 -1.79
N PRO A 180 15.39 13.02 -1.78
CA PRO A 180 16.41 12.28 -2.52
C PRO A 180 16.43 10.79 -2.17
N ALA A 181 16.75 9.96 -3.15
CA ALA A 181 16.88 8.53 -2.91
C ALA A 181 17.92 8.28 -1.80
N PRO A 182 17.65 7.37 -0.86
CA PRO A 182 18.61 7.03 0.17
C PRO A 182 19.92 6.53 -0.43
N THR A 183 21.03 6.84 0.23
CA THR A 183 22.35 6.33 -0.11
C THR A 183 22.71 5.16 0.79
N GLY A 184 23.24 4.07 0.22
CA GLY A 184 23.55 2.85 0.96
C GLY A 184 22.32 1.94 1.13
N ASP A 185 22.37 1.06 2.11
CA ASP A 185 21.41 -0.04 2.35
C ASP A 185 20.39 0.24 3.45
N SER A 186 20.39 1.43 4.01
CA SER A 186 19.47 1.84 5.07
C SER A 186 18.94 3.25 4.88
N ALA A 187 17.70 3.47 5.30
CA ALA A 187 17.00 4.75 5.23
C ALA A 187 16.23 5.03 6.51
N SER A 188 15.89 6.30 6.75
CA SER A 188 14.95 6.68 7.80
C SER A 188 13.54 6.16 7.50
N CYS A 189 12.57 6.45 8.35
CA CYS A 189 11.17 6.08 8.10
C CYS A 189 10.69 6.55 6.70
N ILE A 190 9.65 5.91 6.21
CA ILE A 190 9.02 6.31 4.95
C ILE A 190 8.37 7.67 5.13
N PHE A 191 8.65 8.56 4.20
CA PHE A 191 8.09 9.91 4.20
C PHE A 191 7.85 10.39 2.77
N HIS A 192 6.62 10.24 2.28
CA HIS A 192 6.24 10.58 0.93
C HIS A 192 5.57 11.94 0.90
N PHE A 193 6.29 12.95 0.41
CA PHE A 193 5.77 14.26 0.09
C PHE A 193 6.55 14.85 -1.08
N PHE A 194 5.94 15.78 -1.79
CA PHE A 194 6.57 16.53 -2.85
C PHE A 194 6.29 18.02 -2.69
N ASN A 195 7.20 18.84 -3.23
CA ASN A 195 7.05 20.28 -3.20
C ASN A 195 5.85 20.69 -4.06
N TRP A 196 4.88 21.36 -3.46
CA TRP A 196 3.70 21.91 -4.13
C TRP A 196 3.25 23.20 -3.42
N PRO A 197 3.06 24.33 -4.15
CA PRO A 197 2.67 25.60 -3.52
C PRO A 197 1.34 25.49 -2.76
N PRO A 198 1.21 26.21 -1.61
CA PRO A 198 2.22 27.11 -1.01
C PRO A 198 3.27 26.36 -0.16
N THR A 199 3.12 25.10 0.14
CA THR A 199 4.01 24.36 1.04
C THR A 199 4.44 23.00 0.47
N ALA A 200 3.64 21.95 0.69
CA ALA A 200 3.88 20.62 0.18
C ALA A 200 2.57 19.88 -0.07
N ALA A 201 2.66 18.78 -0.81
CA ALA A 201 1.57 17.83 -1.03
C ALA A 201 2.04 16.41 -0.81
N MET A 202 1.08 15.50 -0.61
CA MET A 202 1.28 14.06 -0.65
C MET A 202 0.25 13.42 -1.57
N PHE A 203 0.62 12.34 -2.25
CA PHE A 203 -0.31 11.45 -2.93
C PHE A 203 0.22 10.04 -2.82
N GLY A 204 -0.46 9.19 -2.05
CA GLY A 204 -0.03 7.83 -1.79
C GLY A 204 -0.70 7.21 -0.56
N ALA A 205 -0.21 6.06 -0.15
CA ALA A 205 -0.64 5.34 1.05
C ALA A 205 0.45 4.42 1.59
N PHE A 206 0.30 4.02 2.86
CA PHE A 206 0.96 2.84 3.37
C PHE A 206 0.27 1.58 2.85
N PHE A 207 1.06 0.60 2.45
CA PHE A 207 0.56 -0.73 2.12
C PHE A 207 -0.08 -1.36 3.36
N ASN A 208 -1.34 -1.75 3.22
CA ASN A 208 -2.08 -2.47 4.24
C ASN A 208 -2.67 -3.75 3.62
N PRO A 209 -2.27 -4.95 4.04
CA PRO A 209 -2.78 -6.21 3.50
C PRO A 209 -4.30 -6.38 3.57
N GLU A 210 -4.98 -5.68 4.47
CA GLU A 210 -6.45 -5.70 4.58
C GLU A 210 -7.13 -4.94 3.42
N ASN A 211 -6.43 -3.95 2.86
CA ASN A 211 -6.91 -3.13 1.75
C ASN A 211 -6.27 -3.58 0.43
N ASN A 212 -4.97 -3.81 0.44
CA ASN A 212 -4.14 -4.14 -0.70
C ASN A 212 -3.97 -5.67 -0.78
N VAL A 213 -5.00 -6.35 -1.25
CA VAL A 213 -5.06 -7.81 -1.21
C VAL A 213 -4.21 -8.43 -2.33
N THR A 214 -3.33 -9.36 -1.95
CA THR A 214 -2.58 -10.20 -2.88
C THR A 214 -3.06 -11.64 -2.73
N PRO A 215 -3.85 -12.17 -3.68
CA PRO A 215 -4.37 -13.52 -3.59
C PRO A 215 -3.25 -14.57 -3.43
N GLY A 216 -3.38 -15.43 -2.42
CA GLY A 216 -2.41 -16.49 -2.12
C GLY A 216 -1.16 -16.03 -1.36
N ALA A 217 -1.12 -14.79 -0.90
CA ALA A 217 -0.02 -14.24 -0.12
C ALA A 217 -0.38 -13.92 1.34
N GLU A 218 -1.58 -14.23 1.78
CA GLU A 218 -2.15 -13.80 3.06
C GLU A 218 -1.34 -14.30 4.28
N SER A 219 -0.65 -15.43 4.13
CA SER A 219 0.19 -16.01 5.21
C SER A 219 1.65 -15.55 5.18
N LEU A 220 2.05 -14.76 4.19
CA LEU A 220 3.42 -14.29 4.06
C LEU A 220 3.71 -13.11 5.01
N PRO A 221 4.98 -12.89 5.38
CA PRO A 221 5.41 -11.67 6.05
C PRO A 221 5.04 -10.41 5.25
N LEU A 222 4.80 -9.29 5.94
CA LEU A 222 4.34 -8.03 5.34
C LEU A 222 5.16 -7.60 4.11
N LEU A 223 6.48 -7.65 4.20
CA LEU A 223 7.35 -7.19 3.11
C LEU A 223 7.26 -8.10 1.88
N GLU A 224 7.05 -9.39 2.08
CA GLU A 224 6.83 -10.33 0.97
C GLU A 224 5.44 -10.15 0.33
N GLN A 225 4.42 -9.84 1.14
CA GLN A 225 3.12 -9.47 0.62
C GLN A 225 3.21 -8.20 -0.24
N ALA A 226 3.91 -7.17 0.24
CA ALA A 226 4.13 -5.93 -0.50
C ALA A 226 4.85 -6.17 -1.84
N GLU A 227 5.87 -7.04 -1.86
CA GLU A 227 6.55 -7.38 -3.12
C GLU A 227 5.62 -8.04 -4.14
N LYS A 228 4.81 -9.01 -3.68
CA LYS A 228 3.86 -9.70 -4.56
C LYS A 228 2.71 -8.80 -5.00
N TYR A 229 2.31 -7.84 -4.16
CA TYR A 229 1.27 -6.89 -4.50
C TYR A 229 1.62 -6.06 -5.73
N ARG A 230 2.90 -5.75 -5.94
CA ARG A 230 3.39 -5.05 -7.13
C ARG A 230 2.95 -5.70 -8.46
N ASP A 231 2.76 -7.00 -8.47
CA ASP A 231 2.38 -7.75 -9.68
C ASP A 231 0.85 -7.84 -9.88
N THR A 232 0.05 -7.25 -8.97
CA THR A 232 -1.41 -7.24 -9.07
C THR A 232 -1.91 -6.16 -10.04
N ALA A 233 -3.07 -6.41 -10.65
CA ALA A 233 -3.73 -5.41 -11.50
C ALA A 233 -4.11 -4.14 -10.69
N GLU A 234 -4.55 -4.31 -9.43
CA GLU A 234 -4.89 -3.18 -8.56
C GLU A 234 -3.68 -2.26 -8.33
N TYR A 235 -2.49 -2.83 -8.05
CA TYR A 235 -1.29 -2.03 -7.91
C TYR A 235 -0.93 -1.30 -9.22
N GLN A 236 -1.04 -1.95 -10.37
CA GLN A 236 -0.76 -1.31 -11.65
C GLN A 236 -1.71 -0.13 -11.91
N ASP A 237 -2.96 -0.26 -11.51
CA ASP A 237 -3.94 0.83 -11.59
C ASP A 237 -3.61 1.96 -10.60
N ILE A 238 -3.22 1.65 -9.35
CA ILE A 238 -2.74 2.64 -8.37
C ILE A 238 -1.52 3.38 -8.91
N ARG A 239 -0.53 2.66 -9.41
CA ARG A 239 0.67 3.23 -10.00
C ARG A 239 0.32 4.22 -11.12
N ARG A 240 -0.49 3.77 -12.08
CA ARG A 240 -0.95 4.61 -13.20
C ARG A 240 -1.72 5.83 -12.71
N MET A 241 -2.59 5.67 -11.73
CA MET A 241 -3.33 6.78 -11.13
C MET A 241 -2.39 7.82 -10.52
N ILE A 242 -1.48 7.40 -9.65
CA ILE A 242 -0.57 8.31 -8.96
C ILE A 242 0.40 9.00 -9.94
N THR A 243 0.93 8.25 -10.92
CA THR A 243 1.85 8.82 -11.93
C THR A 243 1.16 9.71 -12.96
N SER A 244 -0.17 9.66 -13.06
CA SER A 244 -0.95 10.56 -13.91
C SER A 244 -1.15 11.95 -13.31
N LEU A 245 -0.74 12.18 -12.04
CA LEU A 245 -0.90 13.47 -11.37
C LEU A 245 -0.15 14.57 -12.14
N ARG A 246 -0.84 15.67 -12.36
CA ARG A 246 -0.35 16.82 -13.14
C ARG A 246 -1.03 18.10 -12.69
N PRO A 247 -0.46 19.28 -12.98
CA PRO A 247 -1.17 20.55 -12.89
C PRO A 247 -2.47 20.49 -13.72
N ALA A 248 -3.55 21.09 -13.22
CA ALA A 248 -4.86 21.12 -13.88
C ALA A 248 -4.95 22.18 -14.97
#